data_8c0b9fd7e04e50b5fd93d5786c4ebc7f
#
_entry.id   8c0b9fd7e04e50b5fd93d5786c4ebc7f
#
_cell.length_a   1.000
_cell.length_b   1.000
_cell.length_c   1.000
_cell.angle_alpha   90.00
_cell.angle_beta   90.00
_cell.angle_gamma   90.00
#
_symmetry.space_group_name_H-M   'P 1'
#
loop_
_entity.id
_entity.type
_entity.pdbx_description
1 polymer ?
#
loop_
_entity_poly.entity_id
_entity_poly.type
_entity_poly.pdbx_seq_one_letter_code
_entity_poly.pdbx_strand_id
1 'polypeptide(L)'
;MAELFLATNSDFREVTDFINMVFDKNFPEFMEKVYTEENFMRAEHYCIRDEGRLAACVAVYPQTIRCGDESIECAWIGSVSVSPDKRGMGYMKQLMAHVNQVLVDRGIPFAYLSGRRNRYGFYGYEITGMRNYFTFEEENIRLTIGFDACNEYEFDPLYQEDKEDLESVMKLYEKRLFMVRTAEDMVPGMKTWEYRPYVVKKKGEFQGYILIKGDEIAEIELVNFENVLNVCGAVMLCFGIENLKIEARTWEIEKCRILAEKCERYHIETLGNMKIFDFKKTLGYFMETERKIRNIKPGKLIVEVTGEDTFSIEVTEKTVKTDIIDSEKADISVTPSQLIRLCFTRGGDFITGFDS
;
A
#
# COMPACT_ATOMS: atom_id res chain seq x y z
N MET A 1 37.06 5.11 0.52
CA MET A 1 36.32 5.02 1.79
C MET A 1 34.85 5.16 1.43
N ALA A 2 34.00 4.27 1.95
CA ALA A 2 32.57 4.35 1.64
C ALA A 2 31.95 5.57 2.34
N GLU A 3 31.13 6.33 1.62
CA GLU A 3 30.46 7.55 2.08
C GLU A 3 28.94 7.39 1.96
N LEU A 4 28.20 7.67 3.04
CA LEU A 4 26.76 7.73 3.05
C LEU A 4 26.31 9.17 2.82
N PHE A 5 25.37 9.38 1.89
CA PHE A 5 24.85 10.70 1.58
C PHE A 5 23.35 10.63 1.19
N LEU A 6 22.67 11.74 1.32
CA LEU A 6 21.32 11.95 0.78
C LEU A 6 21.45 12.54 -0.63
N ALA A 7 20.90 11.86 -1.63
CA ALA A 7 20.94 12.32 -3.01
C ALA A 7 20.10 13.59 -3.21
N THR A 8 20.57 14.43 -4.10
CA THR A 8 19.93 15.67 -4.53
C THR A 8 19.45 15.55 -5.98
N ASN A 9 18.80 16.57 -6.50
CA ASN A 9 18.35 16.55 -7.89
C ASN A 9 19.50 16.38 -8.90
N SER A 10 20.70 16.83 -8.56
CA SER A 10 21.90 16.61 -9.41
C SER A 10 22.33 15.15 -9.52
N ASP A 11 21.91 14.31 -8.58
CA ASP A 11 22.23 12.88 -8.56
C ASP A 11 21.15 12.02 -9.26
N PHE A 12 20.07 12.64 -9.77
CA PHE A 12 18.93 11.96 -10.38
C PHE A 12 19.34 10.89 -11.38
N ARG A 13 20.17 11.25 -12.36
CA ARG A 13 20.58 10.31 -13.43
C ARG A 13 21.39 9.15 -12.87
N GLU A 14 22.41 9.44 -12.04
CA GLU A 14 23.28 8.41 -11.45
C GLU A 14 22.46 7.42 -10.57
N VAL A 15 21.57 7.95 -9.73
CA VAL A 15 20.72 7.11 -8.85
C VAL A 15 19.72 6.30 -9.65
N THR A 16 19.06 6.90 -10.64
CA THR A 16 18.08 6.22 -11.49
C THR A 16 18.74 5.11 -12.32
N ASP A 17 19.87 5.40 -12.95
CA ASP A 17 20.62 4.40 -13.72
C ASP A 17 21.11 3.24 -12.84
N PHE A 18 21.56 3.54 -11.62
CA PHE A 18 21.97 2.53 -10.65
C PHE A 18 20.80 1.61 -10.25
N ILE A 19 19.64 2.18 -9.96
CA ILE A 19 18.45 1.42 -9.59
C ILE A 19 17.98 0.58 -10.78
N ASN A 20 17.92 1.16 -11.98
CA ASN A 20 17.59 0.45 -13.21
C ASN A 20 18.49 -0.77 -13.42
N MET A 21 19.80 -0.58 -13.28
CA MET A 21 20.79 -1.67 -13.40
C MET A 21 20.56 -2.77 -12.36
N VAL A 22 20.29 -2.42 -11.07
CA VAL A 22 20.16 -3.42 -10.01
C VAL A 22 18.87 -4.22 -10.10
N PHE A 23 17.78 -3.59 -10.54
CA PHE A 23 16.46 -4.24 -10.63
C PHE A 23 16.15 -4.80 -12.02
N ASP A 24 16.98 -4.48 -13.03
CA ASP A 24 16.72 -4.80 -14.43
C ASP A 24 15.34 -4.29 -14.89
N LYS A 25 15.07 -3.01 -14.60
CA LYS A 25 13.80 -2.32 -14.84
C LYS A 25 14.04 -0.89 -15.31
N ASN A 26 13.07 -0.33 -16.02
CA ASN A 26 13.03 1.09 -16.37
C ASN A 26 12.18 1.84 -15.32
N PHE A 27 12.80 2.35 -14.26
CA PHE A 27 12.09 3.02 -13.17
C PHE A 27 11.34 4.29 -13.59
N PRO A 28 11.80 5.11 -14.54
CA PRO A 28 10.97 6.18 -15.11
C PRO A 28 9.61 5.73 -15.65
N GLU A 29 9.51 4.56 -16.25
CA GLU A 29 8.23 3.97 -16.69
C GLU A 29 7.50 3.22 -15.56
N PHE A 30 8.28 2.56 -14.70
CA PHE A 30 7.78 1.72 -13.62
C PHE A 30 7.22 2.52 -12.44
N MET A 31 7.78 3.71 -12.17
CA MET A 31 7.43 4.61 -11.07
C MET A 31 7.58 6.08 -11.49
N GLU A 32 6.85 6.50 -12.51
CA GLU A 32 6.85 7.85 -13.05
C GLU A 32 6.65 8.92 -11.98
N LYS A 33 5.83 8.64 -10.95
CA LYS A 33 5.56 9.56 -9.83
C LYS A 33 6.79 10.01 -9.04
N VAL A 34 7.94 9.33 -9.22
CA VAL A 34 9.20 9.64 -8.52
C VAL A 34 10.39 9.74 -9.48
N TYR A 35 10.54 8.77 -10.39
CA TYR A 35 11.76 8.63 -11.19
C TYR A 35 11.72 9.42 -12.50
N THR A 36 11.25 10.66 -12.45
CA THR A 36 11.45 11.69 -13.46
C THR A 36 12.29 12.81 -12.86
N GLU A 37 12.96 13.62 -13.69
CA GLU A 37 13.81 14.73 -13.21
C GLU A 37 13.02 15.72 -12.35
N GLU A 38 11.74 15.95 -12.67
CA GLU A 38 10.83 16.82 -11.94
C GLU A 38 10.38 16.22 -10.59
N ASN A 39 10.17 14.91 -10.54
CA ASN A 39 9.55 14.23 -9.40
C ASN A 39 10.57 13.58 -8.45
N PHE A 40 11.86 13.53 -8.81
CA PHE A 40 12.88 12.78 -8.06
C PHE A 40 12.96 13.14 -6.58
N MET A 41 12.77 14.42 -6.26
CA MET A 41 12.79 14.90 -4.87
C MET A 41 11.53 14.60 -4.07
N ARG A 42 10.52 13.94 -4.65
CA ARG A 42 9.34 13.44 -3.91
C ARG A 42 9.68 12.21 -3.05
N ALA A 43 10.83 11.61 -3.27
CA ALA A 43 11.42 10.59 -2.41
C ALA A 43 12.82 11.00 -1.96
N GLU A 44 13.23 10.48 -0.83
CA GLU A 44 14.57 10.69 -0.28
C GLU A 44 15.43 9.46 -0.57
N HIS A 45 16.47 9.64 -1.37
CA HIS A 45 17.36 8.53 -1.74
C HIS A 45 18.62 8.58 -0.90
N TYR A 46 18.72 7.71 0.10
CA TYR A 46 19.91 7.51 0.93
C TYR A 46 20.84 6.55 0.20
N CYS A 47 22.03 7.01 -0.11
CA CYS A 47 22.98 6.32 -0.95
C CYS A 47 24.32 6.08 -0.26
N ILE A 48 25.01 5.01 -0.65
CA ILE A 48 26.42 4.82 -0.32
C ILE A 48 27.23 4.86 -1.59
N ARG A 49 28.26 5.72 -1.61
CA ARG A 49 29.29 5.76 -2.64
C ARG A 49 30.54 5.08 -2.13
N ASP A 50 31.09 4.15 -2.87
CA ASP A 50 32.33 3.46 -2.57
C ASP A 50 33.25 3.47 -3.81
N GLU A 51 34.52 3.83 -3.60
CA GLU A 51 35.49 4.00 -4.68
C GLU A 51 34.99 4.90 -5.83
N GLY A 52 34.25 5.96 -5.48
CA GLY A 52 33.72 6.94 -6.43
C GLY A 52 32.48 6.50 -7.22
N ARG A 53 31.89 5.33 -6.93
CA ARG A 53 30.68 4.79 -7.60
C ARG A 53 29.57 4.53 -6.62
N LEU A 54 28.32 4.63 -7.05
CA LEU A 54 27.19 4.19 -6.25
C LEU A 54 27.28 2.69 -5.97
N ALA A 55 27.25 2.33 -4.69
CA ALA A 55 27.34 0.96 -4.20
C ALA A 55 26.01 0.44 -3.65
N ALA A 56 25.19 1.32 -3.06
CA ALA A 56 23.89 0.96 -2.51
C ALA A 56 22.95 2.18 -2.46
N CYS A 57 21.64 1.90 -2.48
CA CYS A 57 20.60 2.91 -2.33
C CYS A 57 19.41 2.33 -1.56
N VAL A 58 18.76 3.19 -0.75
CA VAL A 58 17.45 2.96 -0.13
C VAL A 58 16.65 4.24 -0.31
N ALA A 59 15.45 4.12 -0.85
CA ALA A 59 14.55 5.26 -1.00
C ALA A 59 13.48 5.24 0.09
N VAL A 60 13.18 6.42 0.62
CA VAL A 60 12.10 6.72 1.56
C VAL A 60 11.05 7.55 0.82
N TYR A 61 9.83 7.07 0.78
CA TYR A 61 8.69 7.75 0.17
C TYR A 61 7.76 8.21 1.29
N PRO A 62 7.73 9.51 1.63
CA PRO A 62 6.78 10.03 2.61
C PRO A 62 5.35 9.80 2.14
N GLN A 63 4.50 9.36 3.04
CA GLN A 63 3.11 9.07 2.74
C GLN A 63 2.18 9.46 3.90
N THR A 64 0.91 9.64 3.58
CA THR A 64 -0.14 9.90 4.56
C THR A 64 -1.30 8.95 4.31
N ILE A 65 -1.75 8.25 5.36
CA ILE A 65 -2.97 7.45 5.34
C ILE A 65 -4.10 8.28 5.96
N ARG A 66 -5.27 8.25 5.35
CA ARG A 66 -6.45 8.98 5.84
C ARG A 66 -7.63 8.05 6.08
N CYS A 67 -8.35 8.28 7.17
CA CYS A 67 -9.64 7.67 7.48
C CYS A 67 -10.62 8.76 7.95
N GLY A 68 -11.52 9.19 7.06
CA GLY A 68 -12.36 10.34 7.31
C GLY A 68 -11.52 11.61 7.57
N ASP A 69 -11.71 12.23 8.73
CA ASP A 69 -10.99 13.44 9.14
C ASP A 69 -9.64 13.15 9.82
N GLU A 70 -9.37 11.90 10.15
CA GLU A 70 -8.12 11.48 10.78
C GLU A 70 -7.07 11.10 9.75
N SER A 71 -5.81 11.43 10.04
CA SER A 71 -4.69 11.03 9.19
C SER A 71 -3.45 10.70 10.02
N ILE A 72 -2.59 9.85 9.46
CA ILE A 72 -1.30 9.52 10.02
C ILE A 72 -0.22 9.55 8.94
N GLU A 73 0.90 10.20 9.26
CA GLU A 73 2.08 10.17 8.41
C GLU A 73 2.81 8.84 8.57
N CYS A 74 3.36 8.33 7.50
CA CYS A 74 4.18 7.13 7.48
C CYS A 74 5.20 7.20 6.35
N ALA A 75 6.05 6.19 6.25
CA ALA A 75 7.01 6.09 5.16
C ALA A 75 6.89 4.73 4.46
N TRP A 76 6.89 4.74 3.13
CA TRP A 76 7.18 3.53 2.37
C TRP A 76 8.68 3.47 2.08
N ILE A 77 9.30 2.31 2.32
CA ILE A 77 10.70 2.05 2.02
C ILE A 77 10.77 1.24 0.73
N GLY A 78 11.45 1.77 -0.26
CA GLY A 78 11.61 1.10 -1.54
C GLY A 78 12.99 1.26 -2.15
N SER A 79 13.16 0.77 -3.35
CA SER A 79 14.41 0.83 -4.11
C SER A 79 15.65 0.36 -3.34
N VAL A 80 15.44 -0.60 -2.40
CA VAL A 80 16.51 -1.17 -1.58
C VAL A 80 17.44 -2.00 -2.46
N SER A 81 18.57 -1.44 -2.80
CA SER A 81 19.49 -1.96 -3.81
C SER A 81 20.95 -1.93 -3.35
N VAL A 82 21.70 -2.94 -3.76
CA VAL A 82 23.17 -3.02 -3.58
C VAL A 82 23.75 -3.56 -4.87
N SER A 83 24.78 -2.87 -5.38
CA SER A 83 25.52 -3.30 -6.56
C SER A 83 25.95 -4.77 -6.43
N PRO A 84 25.81 -5.61 -7.47
CA PRO A 84 26.15 -7.04 -7.40
C PRO A 84 27.57 -7.31 -6.90
N ASP A 85 28.54 -6.51 -7.30
CA ASP A 85 29.95 -6.62 -6.91
C ASP A 85 30.26 -6.13 -5.49
N LYS A 86 29.34 -5.40 -4.86
CA LYS A 86 29.45 -4.88 -3.49
C LYS A 86 28.54 -5.61 -2.47
N ARG A 87 27.89 -6.70 -2.89
CA ARG A 87 27.09 -7.54 -1.97
C ARG A 87 27.96 -8.19 -0.91
N GLY A 88 27.42 -8.36 0.30
CA GLY A 88 28.15 -8.91 1.45
C GLY A 88 28.98 -7.89 2.24
N MET A 89 29.15 -6.65 1.75
CA MET A 89 29.92 -5.59 2.43
C MET A 89 29.13 -4.85 3.54
N GLY A 90 27.87 -5.24 3.78
CA GLY A 90 27.06 -4.67 4.87
C GLY A 90 26.37 -3.33 4.52
N TYR A 91 26.44 -2.84 3.29
CA TYR A 91 25.86 -1.54 2.91
C TYR A 91 24.34 -1.48 3.09
N MET A 92 23.61 -2.54 2.76
CA MET A 92 22.17 -2.60 3.06
C MET A 92 21.89 -2.46 4.57
N LYS A 93 22.69 -3.11 5.43
CA LYS A 93 22.55 -3.01 6.88
C LYS A 93 22.79 -1.58 7.35
N GLN A 94 23.83 -0.93 6.84
CA GLN A 94 24.16 0.45 7.17
C GLN A 94 23.03 1.41 6.75
N LEU A 95 22.55 1.30 5.51
CA LEU A 95 21.47 2.17 5.01
C LEU A 95 20.15 1.95 5.75
N MET A 96 19.73 0.70 5.96
CA MET A 96 18.48 0.42 6.68
C MET A 96 18.54 0.90 8.15
N ALA A 97 19.70 0.78 8.83
CA ALA A 97 19.87 1.32 10.17
C ALA A 97 19.79 2.85 10.17
N HIS A 98 20.47 3.51 9.23
CA HIS A 98 20.45 4.97 9.09
C HIS A 98 19.02 5.48 8.79
N VAL A 99 18.35 4.91 7.82
CA VAL A 99 16.98 5.30 7.43
C VAL A 99 16.02 5.12 8.61
N ASN A 100 16.06 3.98 9.31
CA ASN A 100 15.22 3.77 10.49
C ASN A 100 15.47 4.85 11.55
N GLN A 101 16.73 5.25 11.79
CA GLN A 101 17.05 6.31 12.73
C GLN A 101 16.52 7.68 12.28
N VAL A 102 16.66 8.01 10.99
CA VAL A 102 16.11 9.25 10.43
C VAL A 102 14.60 9.33 10.63
N LEU A 103 13.88 8.21 10.42
CA LEU A 103 12.44 8.17 10.62
C LEU A 103 12.03 8.35 12.07
N VAL A 104 12.78 7.75 13.01
CA VAL A 104 12.62 7.97 14.46
C VAL A 104 12.84 9.43 14.83
N ASP A 105 13.95 10.02 14.39
CA ASP A 105 14.32 11.41 14.68
C ASP A 105 13.29 12.42 14.17
N ARG A 106 12.57 12.08 13.10
CA ARG A 106 11.48 12.87 12.52
C ARG A 106 10.11 12.60 13.15
N GLY A 107 9.99 11.65 14.06
CA GLY A 107 8.72 11.28 14.70
C GLY A 107 7.73 10.59 13.76
N ILE A 108 8.23 9.94 12.69
CA ILE A 108 7.41 9.10 11.81
C ILE A 108 7.02 7.84 12.59
N PRO A 109 5.72 7.57 12.79
CA PRO A 109 5.30 6.53 13.72
C PRO A 109 5.57 5.10 13.21
N PHE A 110 5.58 4.89 11.90
CA PHE A 110 5.90 3.58 11.30
C PHE A 110 6.35 3.71 9.86
N ALA A 111 7.05 2.68 9.39
CA ALA A 111 7.36 2.50 7.99
C ALA A 111 6.94 1.11 7.52
N TYR A 112 6.63 0.99 6.22
CA TYR A 112 6.32 -0.28 5.59
C TYR A 112 7.10 -0.46 4.29
N LEU A 113 7.22 -1.71 3.84
CA LEU A 113 7.93 -2.07 2.61
C LEU A 113 7.38 -3.38 2.03
N SER A 114 7.54 -3.54 0.73
CA SER A 114 7.33 -4.82 0.05
C SER A 114 8.63 -5.62 0.00
N GLY A 115 8.55 -6.95 0.18
CA GLY A 115 9.72 -7.81 0.05
C GLY A 115 9.74 -9.00 1.00
N ARG A 116 10.83 -9.74 0.93
CA ARG A 116 10.95 -11.01 1.68
C ARG A 116 11.07 -10.76 3.19
N ARG A 117 10.13 -11.32 3.97
CA ARG A 117 10.12 -11.27 5.44
C ARG A 117 11.47 -11.62 6.06
N ASN A 118 12.11 -12.70 5.63
CA ASN A 118 13.39 -13.15 6.18
C ASN A 118 14.54 -12.15 5.97
N ARG A 119 14.45 -11.30 4.94
CA ARG A 119 15.45 -10.25 4.69
C ARG A 119 15.22 -9.06 5.61
N TYR A 120 13.98 -8.59 5.72
CA TYR A 120 13.67 -7.35 6.42
C TYR A 120 13.40 -7.55 7.91
N GLY A 121 13.14 -8.78 8.37
CA GLY A 121 13.03 -9.13 9.78
C GLY A 121 14.28 -8.78 10.61
N PHE A 122 15.49 -8.84 10.00
CA PHE A 122 16.73 -8.39 10.64
C PHE A 122 16.74 -6.90 11.02
N TYR A 123 15.89 -6.10 10.40
CA TYR A 123 15.76 -4.66 10.64
C TYR A 123 14.53 -4.32 11.48
N GLY A 124 13.83 -5.33 11.99
CA GLY A 124 12.63 -5.18 12.82
C GLY A 124 11.32 -5.03 12.04
N TYR A 125 11.31 -5.31 10.74
CA TYR A 125 10.08 -5.34 9.94
C TYR A 125 9.40 -6.71 10.06
N GLU A 126 8.09 -6.73 10.25
CA GLU A 126 7.28 -7.93 10.34
C GLU A 126 6.10 -7.86 9.35
N ILE A 127 5.60 -9.00 8.92
CA ILE A 127 4.49 -9.09 7.96
C ILE A 127 3.29 -8.28 8.43
N THR A 128 2.65 -7.61 7.49
CA THR A 128 1.54 -6.69 7.76
C THR A 128 0.57 -6.59 6.60
N GLY A 129 -0.64 -6.12 6.92
CA GLY A 129 -1.71 -5.92 5.96
C GLY A 129 -2.20 -7.21 5.35
N MET A 130 -3.45 -7.21 4.90
CA MET A 130 -4.06 -8.35 4.25
C MET A 130 -4.92 -7.91 3.08
N ARG A 131 -4.93 -8.74 2.04
CA ARG A 131 -5.77 -8.57 0.87
C ARG A 131 -6.33 -9.91 0.42
N ASN A 132 -7.52 -9.86 -0.14
CA ASN A 132 -8.14 -10.99 -0.82
C ASN A 132 -7.89 -10.87 -2.32
N TYR A 133 -7.62 -12.01 -2.94
CA TYR A 133 -7.69 -12.16 -4.40
C TYR A 133 -8.87 -13.04 -4.75
N PHE A 134 -9.75 -12.54 -5.61
CA PHE A 134 -10.89 -13.27 -6.16
C PHE A 134 -10.60 -13.59 -7.62
N THR A 135 -10.68 -14.86 -7.99
CA THR A 135 -10.46 -15.29 -9.37
C THR A 135 -11.79 -15.59 -10.03
N PHE A 136 -12.01 -14.99 -11.17
CA PHE A 136 -13.14 -15.23 -12.07
C PHE A 136 -12.64 -15.91 -13.33
N GLU A 137 -13.30 -16.98 -13.73
CA GLU A 137 -13.06 -17.67 -14.99
C GLU A 137 -14.17 -17.29 -16.00
N GLU A 138 -13.87 -17.37 -17.28
CA GLU A 138 -14.85 -17.07 -18.35
C GLU A 138 -16.16 -17.83 -18.14
N GLU A 139 -16.09 -19.10 -17.71
CA GLU A 139 -17.25 -19.93 -17.44
C GLU A 139 -18.12 -19.39 -16.30
N ASN A 140 -17.54 -18.84 -15.24
CA ASN A 140 -18.30 -18.19 -14.16
C ASN A 140 -19.15 -17.05 -14.68
N ILE A 141 -18.57 -16.17 -15.50
CA ILE A 141 -19.29 -15.02 -16.08
C ILE A 141 -20.38 -15.50 -17.01
N ARG A 142 -20.05 -16.44 -17.90
CA ARG A 142 -20.99 -16.99 -18.88
C ARG A 142 -22.22 -17.64 -18.23
N LEU A 143 -22.01 -18.43 -17.17
CA LEU A 143 -23.10 -19.14 -16.47
C LEU A 143 -23.89 -18.25 -15.52
N THR A 144 -23.29 -17.16 -15.01
CA THR A 144 -23.92 -16.29 -14.00
C THR A 144 -24.75 -15.18 -14.64
N ILE A 145 -24.19 -14.45 -15.60
CA ILE A 145 -24.83 -13.26 -16.20
C ILE A 145 -24.86 -13.29 -17.73
N GLY A 146 -24.07 -14.15 -18.37
CA GLY A 146 -23.84 -14.11 -19.82
C GLY A 146 -23.01 -12.89 -20.22
N PHE A 147 -22.55 -12.87 -21.48
CA PHE A 147 -21.73 -11.76 -21.99
C PHE A 147 -22.53 -10.64 -22.67
N ASP A 148 -23.80 -10.83 -22.94
CA ASP A 148 -24.61 -9.81 -23.64
C ASP A 148 -24.68 -8.50 -22.84
N ALA A 149 -24.92 -8.59 -21.54
CA ALA A 149 -24.95 -7.43 -20.64
C ALA A 149 -23.58 -6.77 -20.44
N CYS A 150 -22.49 -7.50 -20.72
CA CYS A 150 -21.13 -7.01 -20.60
C CYS A 150 -20.72 -6.09 -21.76
N ASN A 151 -21.26 -6.31 -22.94
CA ASN A 151 -20.95 -5.54 -24.17
C ASN A 151 -21.37 -4.06 -24.10
N GLU A 152 -22.13 -3.65 -23.08
CA GLU A 152 -22.54 -2.25 -22.90
C GLU A 152 -21.47 -1.40 -22.20
N TYR A 153 -20.38 -2.03 -21.68
CA TYR A 153 -19.32 -1.34 -20.97
C TYR A 153 -18.11 -1.07 -21.86
N GLU A 154 -17.55 0.11 -21.71
CA GLU A 154 -16.41 0.63 -22.45
C GLU A 154 -15.29 1.01 -21.45
N PHE A 155 -14.03 0.92 -21.90
CA PHE A 155 -12.85 1.21 -21.08
C PHE A 155 -11.97 2.24 -21.79
N ASP A 156 -12.04 3.48 -21.33
CA ASP A 156 -11.19 4.56 -21.83
C ASP A 156 -9.94 4.67 -20.96
N PRO A 157 -8.72 4.67 -21.55
CA PRO A 157 -7.51 4.95 -20.78
C PRO A 157 -7.63 6.30 -20.06
N LEU A 158 -7.32 6.33 -18.76
CA LEU A 158 -7.32 7.57 -17.98
C LEU A 158 -5.99 8.31 -18.14
N TYR A 159 -6.04 9.55 -18.59
CA TYR A 159 -4.89 10.44 -18.69
C TYR A 159 -5.01 11.60 -17.69
N GLN A 160 -3.86 12.18 -17.32
CA GLN A 160 -3.79 13.29 -16.37
C GLN A 160 -4.51 14.56 -16.89
N GLU A 161 -4.61 14.69 -18.21
CA GLU A 161 -5.24 15.82 -18.91
C GLU A 161 -6.77 15.72 -18.98
N ASP A 162 -7.33 14.52 -18.75
CA ASP A 162 -8.77 14.24 -18.83
C ASP A 162 -9.49 14.72 -17.56
N LYS A 163 -9.61 16.04 -17.41
CA LYS A 163 -10.07 16.70 -16.17
C LYS A 163 -11.43 16.22 -15.66
N GLU A 164 -12.40 15.97 -16.55
CA GLU A 164 -13.74 15.54 -16.16
C GLU A 164 -13.74 14.11 -15.60
N ASP A 165 -13.08 13.18 -16.31
CA ASP A 165 -12.94 11.80 -15.87
C ASP A 165 -12.07 11.73 -14.59
N LEU A 166 -10.98 12.49 -14.51
CA LEU A 166 -10.12 12.56 -13.34
C LEU A 166 -10.88 13.07 -12.10
N GLU A 167 -11.70 14.10 -12.24
CA GLU A 167 -12.52 14.61 -11.13
C GLU A 167 -13.53 13.54 -10.65
N SER A 168 -14.14 12.79 -11.58
CA SER A 168 -15.06 11.70 -11.26
C SER A 168 -14.36 10.54 -10.56
N VAL A 169 -13.17 10.15 -11.01
CA VAL A 169 -12.31 9.16 -10.38
C VAL A 169 -11.91 9.59 -8.98
N MET A 170 -11.46 10.83 -8.79
CA MET A 170 -11.09 11.37 -7.48
C MET A 170 -12.26 11.33 -6.48
N LYS A 171 -13.46 11.71 -6.90
CA LYS A 171 -14.67 11.63 -6.06
C LYS A 171 -14.98 10.21 -5.57
N LEU A 172 -14.73 9.18 -6.39
CA LEU A 172 -14.86 7.79 -5.97
C LEU A 172 -13.71 7.38 -5.04
N TYR A 173 -12.49 7.74 -5.38
CA TYR A 173 -11.30 7.44 -4.60
C TYR A 173 -11.36 8.02 -3.20
N GLU A 174 -11.84 9.25 -3.04
CA GLU A 174 -11.98 9.93 -1.75
C GLU A 174 -12.94 9.25 -0.77
N LYS A 175 -13.83 8.39 -1.24
CA LYS A 175 -14.73 7.61 -0.38
C LYS A 175 -14.05 6.42 0.29
N ARG A 176 -12.85 6.08 -0.14
CA ARG A 176 -12.10 4.94 0.40
C ARG A 176 -11.28 5.34 1.62
N LEU A 177 -10.90 4.34 2.42
CA LEU A 177 -9.75 4.41 3.29
C LEU A 177 -8.49 4.13 2.46
N PHE A 178 -7.54 5.06 2.39
CA PHE A 178 -6.47 4.99 1.41
C PHE A 178 -5.27 5.88 1.73
N MET A 179 -4.19 5.67 0.99
CA MET A 179 -3.12 6.64 0.85
C MET A 179 -3.64 7.90 0.18
N VAL A 180 -3.27 9.07 0.71
CA VAL A 180 -3.68 10.35 0.12
C VAL A 180 -2.98 10.52 -1.23
N ARG A 181 -3.76 10.71 -2.28
CA ARG A 181 -3.28 11.08 -3.63
C ARG A 181 -3.82 12.47 -3.97
N THR A 182 -2.94 13.36 -4.39
CA THR A 182 -3.37 14.65 -4.95
C THR A 182 -3.87 14.48 -6.39
N ALA A 183 -4.53 15.52 -6.93
CA ALA A 183 -4.94 15.48 -8.32
C ALA A 183 -3.75 15.28 -9.29
N GLU A 184 -2.60 15.88 -8.97
CA GLU A 184 -1.37 15.74 -9.76
C GLU A 184 -0.76 14.34 -9.67
N ASP A 185 -0.95 13.65 -8.53
CA ASP A 185 -0.37 12.34 -8.27
C ASP A 185 -1.32 11.18 -8.61
N MET A 186 -2.57 11.47 -8.98
CA MET A 186 -3.58 10.42 -9.17
C MET A 186 -3.15 9.46 -10.28
N VAL A 187 -2.99 9.92 -11.51
CA VAL A 187 -2.62 9.06 -12.63
C VAL A 187 -1.19 8.53 -12.53
N PRO A 188 -0.14 9.35 -12.21
CA PRO A 188 1.20 8.81 -11.97
C PRO A 188 1.26 7.78 -10.84
N GLY A 189 0.46 7.97 -9.77
CA GLY A 189 0.33 7.01 -8.69
C GLY A 189 -0.32 5.69 -9.13
N MET A 190 -1.38 5.76 -9.94
CA MET A 190 -2.07 4.61 -10.50
C MET A 190 -1.18 3.79 -11.47
N LYS A 191 -0.31 4.46 -12.22
CA LYS A 191 0.61 3.78 -13.16
C LYS A 191 1.79 3.08 -12.49
N THR A 192 1.97 3.26 -11.17
CA THR A 192 3.04 2.57 -10.43
C THR A 192 2.93 1.07 -10.59
N TRP A 193 4.07 0.36 -10.74
CA TRP A 193 4.13 -1.09 -10.95
C TRP A 193 3.59 -1.56 -12.31
N GLU A 194 3.55 -0.69 -13.32
CA GLU A 194 3.07 -0.98 -14.68
C GLU A 194 1.56 -1.23 -14.77
N TYR A 195 0.79 -0.78 -13.76
CA TYR A 195 -0.66 -0.79 -13.85
C TYR A 195 -1.16 0.26 -14.84
N ARG A 196 -2.32 0.00 -15.41
CA ARG A 196 -2.98 0.90 -16.35
C ARG A 196 -4.35 1.30 -15.81
N PRO A 197 -4.59 2.59 -15.57
CA PRO A 197 -5.89 3.08 -15.17
C PRO A 197 -6.82 3.22 -16.38
N TYR A 198 -8.05 2.75 -16.21
CA TYR A 198 -9.14 2.94 -17.17
C TYR A 198 -10.38 3.47 -16.48
N VAL A 199 -11.06 4.40 -17.12
CA VAL A 199 -12.41 4.79 -16.78
C VAL A 199 -13.37 3.75 -17.34
N VAL A 200 -14.34 3.33 -16.54
CA VAL A 200 -15.42 2.45 -16.94
C VAL A 200 -16.61 3.29 -17.32
N LYS A 201 -17.08 3.17 -18.54
CA LYS A 201 -18.28 3.86 -19.05
C LYS A 201 -19.33 2.84 -19.49
N LYS A 202 -20.59 3.28 -19.44
CA LYS A 202 -21.73 2.54 -20.00
C LYS A 202 -22.57 3.50 -20.81
N LYS A 203 -22.64 3.29 -22.14
CA LYS A 203 -23.32 4.21 -23.07
C LYS A 203 -22.83 5.66 -22.93
N GLY A 204 -21.52 5.84 -22.74
CA GLY A 204 -20.88 7.14 -22.57
C GLY A 204 -20.96 7.72 -21.15
N GLU A 205 -21.72 7.12 -20.22
CA GLU A 205 -21.86 7.60 -18.84
C GLU A 205 -20.82 6.95 -17.94
N PHE A 206 -20.18 7.75 -17.08
CA PHE A 206 -19.19 7.30 -16.08
C PHE A 206 -19.80 6.31 -15.10
N GLN A 207 -19.20 5.12 -14.99
CA GLN A 207 -19.60 4.07 -14.05
C GLN A 207 -18.57 3.80 -12.97
N GLY A 208 -17.33 4.24 -13.17
CA GLY A 208 -16.23 3.99 -12.22
C GLY A 208 -14.88 3.95 -12.90
N TYR A 209 -13.93 3.31 -12.23
CA TYR A 209 -12.60 3.06 -12.79
C TYR A 209 -12.03 1.71 -12.38
N ILE A 210 -11.08 1.23 -13.15
CA ILE A 210 -10.25 0.06 -12.84
C ILE A 210 -8.77 0.39 -12.98
N LEU A 211 -7.97 -0.32 -12.21
CA LEU A 211 -6.52 -0.30 -12.31
C LEU A 211 -6.04 -1.73 -12.61
N ILE A 212 -5.61 -1.98 -13.84
CA ILE A 212 -5.35 -3.33 -14.35
C ILE A 212 -3.91 -3.50 -14.82
N LYS A 213 -3.37 -4.70 -14.58
CA LYS A 213 -2.09 -5.17 -15.14
C LYS A 213 -2.20 -6.65 -15.50
N GLY A 214 -2.05 -6.96 -16.79
CA GLY A 214 -2.23 -8.33 -17.29
C GLY A 214 -3.63 -8.86 -16.96
N ASP A 215 -3.70 -9.91 -16.14
CA ASP A 215 -4.93 -10.57 -15.69
C ASP A 215 -5.39 -10.12 -14.30
N GLU A 216 -4.78 -9.08 -13.73
CA GLU A 216 -5.05 -8.62 -12.35
C GLU A 216 -5.60 -7.19 -12.33
N ILE A 217 -6.71 -7.01 -11.61
CA ILE A 217 -7.27 -5.71 -11.23
C ILE A 217 -6.89 -5.44 -9.77
N ALA A 218 -6.00 -4.46 -9.54
CA ALA A 218 -5.59 -4.04 -8.21
C ALA A 218 -6.57 -3.07 -7.55
N GLU A 219 -7.25 -2.23 -8.34
CA GLU A 219 -8.30 -1.34 -7.85
C GLU A 219 -9.51 -1.42 -8.80
N ILE A 220 -10.69 -1.52 -8.22
CA ILE A 220 -11.97 -1.39 -8.93
C ILE A 220 -12.94 -0.62 -8.05
N GLU A 221 -13.36 0.54 -8.52
CA GLU A 221 -14.37 1.36 -7.85
C GLU A 221 -15.47 1.70 -8.83
N LEU A 222 -16.70 1.38 -8.45
CA LEU A 222 -17.87 1.60 -9.28
C LEU A 222 -18.89 2.48 -8.54
N VAL A 223 -19.61 3.31 -9.28
CA VAL A 223 -20.75 4.09 -8.76
C VAL A 223 -21.79 3.17 -8.12
N ASN A 224 -22.05 2.03 -8.77
CA ASN A 224 -22.85 0.95 -8.23
C ASN A 224 -22.05 -0.36 -8.31
N PHE A 225 -21.55 -0.84 -7.16
CA PHE A 225 -20.70 -2.03 -7.11
C PHE A 225 -21.43 -3.34 -7.41
N GLU A 226 -22.76 -3.39 -7.38
CA GLU A 226 -23.55 -4.55 -7.80
C GLU A 226 -23.32 -4.89 -9.27
N ASN A 227 -22.85 -3.93 -10.08
CA ASN A 227 -22.51 -4.14 -11.48
C ASN A 227 -21.12 -4.78 -11.69
N VAL A 228 -20.38 -5.12 -10.64
CA VAL A 228 -19.00 -5.58 -10.75
C VAL A 228 -18.84 -6.79 -11.66
N LEU A 229 -19.77 -7.75 -11.66
CA LEU A 229 -19.67 -8.92 -12.51
C LEU A 229 -19.82 -8.57 -14.01
N ASN A 230 -20.70 -7.63 -14.34
CA ASN A 230 -20.84 -7.14 -15.71
C ASN A 230 -19.56 -6.45 -16.18
N VAL A 231 -18.94 -5.66 -15.30
CA VAL A 231 -17.64 -5.01 -15.56
C VAL A 231 -16.52 -6.05 -15.71
N CYS A 232 -16.49 -7.10 -14.86
CA CYS A 232 -15.52 -8.20 -14.98
C CYS A 232 -15.64 -8.91 -16.32
N GLY A 233 -16.86 -9.27 -16.73
CA GLY A 233 -17.10 -9.88 -18.03
C GLY A 233 -16.70 -8.98 -19.19
N ALA A 234 -16.99 -7.68 -19.11
CA ALA A 234 -16.55 -6.71 -20.09
C ALA A 234 -15.03 -6.58 -20.18
N VAL A 235 -14.33 -6.58 -19.02
CA VAL A 235 -12.86 -6.59 -18.95
C VAL A 235 -12.30 -7.84 -19.63
N MET A 236 -12.85 -9.02 -19.33
CA MET A 236 -12.41 -10.28 -19.92
C MET A 236 -12.56 -10.26 -21.45
N LEU A 237 -13.68 -9.77 -21.95
CA LEU A 237 -13.91 -9.63 -23.39
C LEU A 237 -12.99 -8.59 -24.05
N CYS A 238 -12.88 -7.41 -23.45
CA CYS A 238 -12.12 -6.30 -24.02
C CYS A 238 -10.62 -6.56 -24.07
N PHE A 239 -10.08 -7.20 -23.03
CA PHE A 239 -8.64 -7.43 -22.88
C PHE A 239 -8.21 -8.86 -23.22
N GLY A 240 -9.13 -9.74 -23.59
CA GLY A 240 -8.85 -11.14 -23.95
C GLY A 240 -8.35 -11.97 -22.77
N ILE A 241 -8.94 -11.79 -21.60
CA ILE A 241 -8.53 -12.43 -20.33
C ILE A 241 -9.47 -13.62 -20.05
N GLU A 242 -8.91 -14.81 -19.88
CA GLU A 242 -9.66 -16.02 -19.52
C GLU A 242 -9.84 -16.19 -18.01
N ASN A 243 -8.86 -15.73 -17.24
CA ASN A 243 -8.84 -15.81 -15.79
C ASN A 243 -8.53 -14.42 -15.19
N LEU A 244 -9.54 -13.75 -14.68
CA LEU A 244 -9.42 -12.41 -14.11
C LEU A 244 -9.27 -12.50 -12.60
N LYS A 245 -8.24 -11.85 -12.06
CA LYS A 245 -8.01 -11.70 -10.62
C LYS A 245 -8.40 -10.30 -10.17
N ILE A 246 -9.12 -10.20 -9.07
CA ILE A 246 -9.52 -8.92 -8.47
C ILE A 246 -9.00 -8.87 -7.05
N GLU A 247 -8.26 -7.82 -6.73
CA GLU A 247 -7.84 -7.52 -5.37
C GLU A 247 -8.94 -6.74 -4.64
N ALA A 248 -9.20 -7.11 -3.38
CA ALA A 248 -9.98 -6.31 -2.44
C ALA A 248 -9.38 -6.44 -1.03
N ARG A 249 -9.47 -5.37 -0.26
CA ARG A 249 -8.98 -5.39 1.12
C ARG A 249 -9.91 -6.22 1.99
N THR A 250 -9.36 -6.94 2.97
CA THR A 250 -10.15 -7.83 3.84
C THR A 250 -11.23 -7.07 4.63
N TRP A 251 -11.03 -5.80 4.89
CA TRP A 251 -11.97 -4.92 5.58
C TRP A 251 -13.06 -4.31 4.69
N GLU A 252 -12.96 -4.40 3.36
CA GLU A 252 -14.02 -4.01 2.41
C GLU A 252 -15.09 -5.11 2.36
N ILE A 253 -15.77 -5.32 3.49
CA ILE A 253 -16.61 -6.51 3.75
C ILE A 253 -17.67 -6.71 2.65
N GLU A 254 -18.38 -5.64 2.28
CA GLU A 254 -19.46 -5.74 1.28
C GLU A 254 -18.90 -6.05 -0.12
N LYS A 255 -17.79 -5.41 -0.51
CA LYS A 255 -17.09 -5.71 -1.75
C LYS A 255 -16.62 -7.17 -1.77
N CYS A 256 -15.97 -7.63 -0.68
CA CYS A 256 -15.53 -9.01 -0.55
C CYS A 256 -16.71 -10.00 -0.61
N ARG A 257 -17.86 -9.68 0.03
CA ARG A 257 -19.06 -10.52 -0.02
C ARG A 257 -19.56 -10.69 -1.44
N ILE A 258 -19.75 -9.59 -2.18
CA ILE A 258 -20.24 -9.62 -3.56
C ILE A 258 -19.29 -10.42 -4.47
N LEU A 259 -17.97 -10.19 -4.33
CA LEU A 259 -16.98 -10.91 -5.12
C LEU A 259 -16.94 -12.42 -4.78
N ALA A 260 -16.98 -12.76 -3.48
CA ALA A 260 -16.91 -14.14 -3.00
C ALA A 260 -18.12 -14.99 -3.40
N GLU A 261 -19.31 -14.38 -3.52
CA GLU A 261 -20.52 -15.09 -3.92
C GLU A 261 -20.46 -15.63 -5.37
N LYS A 262 -19.59 -15.07 -6.20
CA LYS A 262 -19.59 -15.31 -7.64
C LYS A 262 -18.26 -15.77 -8.22
N CYS A 263 -17.15 -15.61 -7.49
CA CYS A 263 -15.83 -16.05 -7.94
C CYS A 263 -15.69 -17.58 -7.93
N GLU A 264 -14.81 -18.11 -8.76
CA GLU A 264 -14.45 -19.54 -8.75
C GLU A 264 -13.65 -19.90 -7.49
N ARG A 265 -12.73 -19.03 -7.09
CA ARG A 265 -11.89 -19.22 -5.89
C ARG A 265 -11.38 -17.90 -5.36
N TYR A 266 -11.02 -17.90 -4.08
CA TYR A 266 -10.32 -16.76 -3.48
C TYR A 266 -9.24 -17.24 -2.51
N HIS A 267 -8.26 -16.38 -2.27
CA HIS A 267 -7.22 -16.60 -1.28
C HIS A 267 -6.82 -15.26 -0.64
N ILE A 268 -6.13 -15.37 0.51
CA ILE A 268 -5.70 -14.21 1.28
C ILE A 268 -4.18 -14.17 1.28
N GLU A 269 -3.61 -12.99 1.01
CA GLU A 269 -2.17 -12.72 1.07
C GLU A 269 -1.85 -11.57 2.01
N THR A 270 -0.59 -11.51 2.48
CA THR A 270 -0.08 -10.35 3.19
C THR A 270 0.43 -9.29 2.20
N LEU A 271 0.23 -8.00 2.55
CA LEU A 271 0.63 -6.89 1.68
C LEU A 271 2.13 -6.59 1.69
N GLY A 272 2.77 -6.74 2.85
CA GLY A 272 4.16 -6.39 2.98
C GLY A 272 4.69 -6.61 4.39
N ASN A 273 5.63 -5.76 4.79
CA ASN A 273 6.22 -5.79 6.12
C ASN A 273 6.22 -4.37 6.70
N MET A 274 5.96 -4.24 7.99
CA MET A 274 5.92 -2.97 8.72
C MET A 274 6.88 -3.00 9.89
N LYS A 275 7.45 -1.84 10.21
CA LYS A 275 8.13 -1.56 11.47
C LYS A 275 7.46 -0.37 12.13
N ILE A 276 7.09 -0.52 13.39
CA ILE A 276 6.55 0.55 14.21
C ILE A 276 7.69 1.18 15.00
N PHE A 277 7.74 2.50 15.02
CA PHE A 277 8.67 3.32 15.80
C PHE A 277 7.98 4.01 16.98
N ASP A 278 6.69 4.35 16.84
CA ASP A 278 5.83 4.90 17.89
C ASP A 278 4.56 4.03 17.99
N PHE A 279 4.57 3.10 18.94
CA PHE A 279 3.47 2.15 19.14
C PHE A 279 2.20 2.85 19.58
N LYS A 280 2.31 3.83 20.50
CA LYS A 280 1.17 4.57 21.02
C LYS A 280 0.43 5.31 19.90
N LYS A 281 1.15 6.11 19.11
CA LYS A 281 0.58 6.89 18.00
C LYS A 281 0.02 5.98 16.91
N THR A 282 0.76 4.93 16.54
CA THR A 282 0.34 3.98 15.51
C THR A 282 -0.94 3.24 15.89
N LEU A 283 -0.97 2.62 17.07
CA LEU A 283 -2.13 1.85 17.51
C LEU A 283 -3.32 2.76 17.82
N GLY A 284 -3.09 3.96 18.34
CA GLY A 284 -4.16 4.95 18.54
C GLY A 284 -4.90 5.27 17.25
N TYR A 285 -4.16 5.53 16.17
CA TYR A 285 -4.75 5.79 14.86
C TYR A 285 -5.52 4.58 14.30
N PHE A 286 -4.90 3.40 14.30
CA PHE A 286 -5.56 2.22 13.74
C PHE A 286 -6.74 1.74 14.57
N MET A 287 -6.70 1.84 15.89
CA MET A 287 -7.86 1.56 16.75
C MET A 287 -9.00 2.55 16.53
N GLU A 288 -8.71 3.84 16.30
CA GLU A 288 -9.73 4.83 15.95
C GLU A 288 -10.36 4.51 14.57
N THR A 289 -9.54 4.06 13.62
CA THR A 289 -10.00 3.58 12.31
C THR A 289 -10.93 2.37 12.46
N GLU A 290 -10.54 1.38 13.27
CA GLU A 290 -11.37 0.21 13.58
C GLU A 290 -12.70 0.61 14.23
N ARG A 291 -12.66 1.55 15.19
CA ARG A 291 -13.86 2.06 15.83
C ARG A 291 -14.83 2.70 14.84
N LYS A 292 -14.31 3.51 13.91
CA LYS A 292 -15.12 4.20 12.89
C LYS A 292 -15.75 3.24 11.87
N ILE A 293 -15.00 2.23 11.46
CA ILE A 293 -15.41 1.35 10.35
C ILE A 293 -16.10 0.08 10.83
N ARG A 294 -15.55 -0.57 11.87
CA ARG A 294 -16.06 -1.86 12.37
C ARG A 294 -16.89 -1.76 13.65
N ASN A 295 -17.04 -0.57 14.22
CA ASN A 295 -17.79 -0.31 15.42
C ASN A 295 -17.40 -1.27 16.57
N ILE A 296 -16.10 -1.32 16.91
CA ILE A 296 -15.55 -2.18 17.95
C ILE A 296 -16.13 -1.83 19.32
N LYS A 297 -16.23 -2.85 20.21
CA LYS A 297 -16.79 -2.67 21.55
C LYS A 297 -15.91 -1.77 22.42
N PRO A 298 -16.52 -0.88 23.25
CA PRO A 298 -15.79 -0.14 24.27
C PRO A 298 -15.05 -1.06 25.25
N GLY A 299 -13.89 -0.61 25.69
CA GLY A 299 -13.04 -1.33 26.65
C GLY A 299 -11.68 -0.68 26.83
N LYS A 300 -10.92 -1.17 27.81
CA LYS A 300 -9.55 -0.77 28.07
C LYS A 300 -8.63 -1.98 28.02
N LEU A 301 -7.48 -1.84 27.40
CA LEU A 301 -6.42 -2.84 27.34
C LEU A 301 -5.07 -2.19 27.68
N ILE A 302 -4.28 -2.85 28.52
CA ILE A 302 -2.92 -2.45 28.85
C ILE A 302 -1.95 -3.39 28.16
N VAL A 303 -1.10 -2.82 27.29
CA VAL A 303 -0.16 -3.55 26.46
C VAL A 303 1.26 -3.19 26.85
N GLU A 304 2.05 -4.18 27.25
CA GLU A 304 3.50 -4.06 27.37
C GLU A 304 4.15 -4.55 26.09
N VAL A 305 4.94 -3.68 25.44
CA VAL A 305 5.78 -4.06 24.30
C VAL A 305 7.19 -4.24 24.80
N THR A 306 7.69 -5.47 24.78
CA THR A 306 9.00 -5.84 25.35
C THR A 306 10.13 -5.03 24.72
N GLY A 307 10.85 -4.27 25.53
CA GLY A 307 11.95 -3.40 25.10
C GLY A 307 11.51 -2.02 24.60
N GLU A 308 10.20 -1.73 24.67
CA GLU A 308 9.56 -0.47 24.35
C GLU A 308 8.69 -0.04 25.56
N ASP A 309 7.71 0.84 25.33
CA ASP A 309 6.82 1.34 26.37
C ASP A 309 5.68 0.37 26.72
N THR A 310 5.13 0.53 27.93
CA THR A 310 3.82 0.03 28.33
C THR A 310 2.79 1.14 28.13
N PHE A 311 1.69 0.84 27.48
CA PHE A 311 0.64 1.82 27.21
C PHE A 311 -0.76 1.23 27.35
N SER A 312 -1.74 2.08 27.66
CA SER A 312 -3.15 1.73 27.63
C SER A 312 -3.79 2.15 26.32
N ILE A 313 -4.73 1.35 25.86
CA ILE A 313 -5.66 1.68 24.77
C ILE A 313 -7.05 1.65 25.39
N GLU A 314 -7.71 2.79 25.43
CA GLU A 314 -9.10 2.90 25.91
C GLU A 314 -10.00 3.29 24.74
N VAL A 315 -10.93 2.39 24.40
CA VAL A 315 -11.96 2.59 23.37
C VAL A 315 -13.27 2.94 24.06
N THR A 316 -13.87 4.04 23.64
CA THR A 316 -15.23 4.44 24.01
C THR A 316 -16.12 4.43 22.75
N GLU A 317 -17.41 4.67 22.91
CA GLU A 317 -18.30 4.84 21.75
C GLU A 317 -17.89 6.00 20.82
N LYS A 318 -17.19 7.00 21.36
CA LYS A 318 -16.88 8.24 20.63
C LYS A 318 -15.40 8.42 20.25
N THR A 319 -14.50 7.85 21.03
CA THR A 319 -13.05 8.15 20.92
C THR A 319 -12.20 6.96 21.29
N VAL A 320 -10.98 6.94 20.80
CA VAL A 320 -9.88 6.10 21.28
C VAL A 320 -8.85 7.01 21.96
N LYS A 321 -8.37 6.59 23.14
CA LYS A 321 -7.26 7.22 23.85
C LYS A 321 -6.13 6.23 24.07
N THR A 322 -4.91 6.70 23.90
CA THR A 322 -3.70 5.91 24.16
C THR A 322 -2.76 6.70 25.05
N ASP A 323 -2.38 6.13 26.20
CA ASP A 323 -1.51 6.78 27.18
C ASP A 323 -0.38 5.83 27.61
N ILE A 324 0.85 6.38 27.77
CA ILE A 324 1.96 5.63 28.36
C ILE A 324 1.67 5.45 29.85
N ILE A 325 1.95 4.26 30.37
CA ILE A 325 1.68 3.89 31.76
C ILE A 325 2.96 3.32 32.40
N ASP A 326 3.32 3.85 33.57
CA ASP A 326 4.54 3.43 34.29
C ASP A 326 4.29 2.37 35.36
N SER A 327 3.05 2.11 35.79
CA SER A 327 2.80 1.38 37.04
C SER A 327 1.65 0.39 37.05
N GLU A 328 0.89 0.22 35.96
CA GLU A 328 -0.20 -0.76 35.92
C GLU A 328 0.30 -2.10 35.37
N LYS A 329 -0.27 -3.21 35.87
CA LYS A 329 0.04 -4.53 35.36
C LYS A 329 -0.53 -4.65 33.94
N ALA A 330 0.30 -5.05 33.01
CA ALA A 330 -0.12 -5.30 31.64
C ALA A 330 -1.11 -6.47 31.54
N ASP A 331 -2.15 -6.29 30.74
CA ASP A 331 -3.07 -7.37 30.39
C ASP A 331 -2.40 -8.34 29.41
N ILE A 332 -1.57 -7.81 28.51
CA ILE A 332 -0.76 -8.60 27.57
C ILE A 332 0.68 -8.05 27.51
N SER A 333 1.65 -8.96 27.39
CA SER A 333 3.06 -8.64 27.13
C SER A 333 3.47 -9.30 25.81
N VAL A 334 3.94 -8.51 24.86
CA VAL A 334 4.28 -8.96 23.50
C VAL A 334 5.56 -8.30 23.01
N THR A 335 6.26 -8.98 22.13
CA THR A 335 7.36 -8.35 21.37
C THR A 335 6.80 -7.44 20.27
N PRO A 336 7.59 -6.45 19.75
CA PRO A 336 7.20 -5.64 18.60
C PRO A 336 6.64 -6.46 17.43
N SER A 337 7.31 -7.52 17.03
CA SER A 337 6.89 -8.42 15.94
C SER A 337 5.58 -9.15 16.25
N GLN A 338 5.38 -9.61 17.49
CA GLN A 338 4.14 -10.26 17.90
C GLN A 338 2.96 -9.29 17.85
N LEU A 339 3.16 -8.04 18.29
CA LEU A 339 2.12 -7.03 18.24
C LEU A 339 1.71 -6.67 16.80
N ILE A 340 2.69 -6.47 15.91
CA ILE A 340 2.41 -6.23 14.49
C ILE A 340 1.60 -7.39 13.91
N ARG A 341 2.02 -8.63 14.14
CA ARG A 341 1.28 -9.80 13.65
C ARG A 341 -0.12 -9.92 14.24
N LEU A 342 -0.28 -9.61 15.53
CA LEU A 342 -1.58 -9.66 16.19
C LEU A 342 -2.54 -8.63 15.60
N CYS A 343 -2.08 -7.41 15.37
CA CYS A 343 -2.93 -6.32 14.91
C CYS A 343 -3.15 -6.30 13.40
N PHE A 344 -2.14 -6.67 12.60
CA PHE A 344 -2.12 -6.38 11.15
C PHE A 344 -2.04 -7.62 10.26
N THR A 345 -2.30 -8.81 10.81
CA THR A 345 -2.43 -10.05 10.05
C THR A 345 -3.71 -10.79 10.47
N ARG A 346 -3.85 -12.05 10.06
CA ARG A 346 -5.04 -12.88 10.29
C ARG A 346 -5.50 -12.96 11.76
N GLY A 347 -4.66 -12.59 12.72
CA GLY A 347 -5.02 -12.56 14.15
C GLY A 347 -5.90 -11.37 14.52
N GLY A 348 -5.66 -10.20 13.96
CA GLY A 348 -6.38 -8.97 14.28
C GLY A 348 -6.89 -8.21 13.05
N ASP A 349 -6.16 -8.30 11.95
CA ASP A 349 -6.53 -7.75 10.64
C ASP A 349 -6.98 -6.28 10.69
N PHE A 350 -6.15 -5.44 11.30
CA PHE A 350 -6.40 -4.00 11.33
C PHE A 350 -6.46 -3.43 9.92
N ILE A 351 -7.33 -2.47 9.73
CA ILE A 351 -7.52 -1.75 8.48
C ILE A 351 -6.27 -0.91 8.20
N THR A 352 -5.46 -1.31 7.26
CA THR A 352 -4.16 -0.66 7.00
C THR A 352 -4.21 0.49 6.00
N GLY A 353 -5.12 0.43 5.02
CA GLY A 353 -5.21 1.45 3.98
C GLY A 353 -3.96 1.55 3.08
N PHE A 354 -3.06 0.57 3.12
CA PHE A 354 -1.86 0.57 2.27
C PHE A 354 -2.25 0.30 0.82
N ASP A 355 -1.65 1.07 -0.09
CA ASP A 355 -1.66 0.75 -1.51
C ASP A 355 -0.64 -0.37 -1.81
N SER A 356 -0.93 -1.18 -2.80
CA SER A 356 -0.05 -2.25 -3.30
C SER A 356 1.09 -1.70 -4.13
#